data_1667677aedc767ce4c158693ff6ac4dc
#
_entry.id   1667677aedc767ce4c158693ff6ac4dc
#
_cell.length_a   1.000
_cell.length_b   1.000
_cell.length_c   1.000
_cell.angle_alpha   90.00
_cell.angle_beta   90.00
_cell.angle_gamma   90.00
#
_symmetry.space_group_name_H-M   'P 1'
#
loop_
_entity.id
_entity.type
_entity.pdbx_description
1 polymer ?
#
loop_
_entity_poly.entity_id
_entity_poly.type
_entity_poly.pdbx_seq_one_letter_code
_entity_poly.pdbx_strand_id
1 'polypeptide(L)'
;EEAVSSSTSDAAALTENPTVSDESVASQAESPAADSGESMPASTETVEKADQAPAVAQAAASGPEVVPNVGTIQGESQASPYEDKEVQVSNVVVTKTDRYGFYVQDVTPDGNSRTSDALYVVSKEKVDVGDKLSLEGRVKEGYMEELSVRQGQTFNKPSGSLTVTMLVASKVTKEGKADLPAPVDIVANMPQDTVDNDINNYQPQSEALDYWESLEGMLTTVKRPRVLGPQYRGDIYVLPEGYQSLPL
;
A
#
# COMPACT_ATOMS: atom_id res chain seq x y z
N GLU A 1 -14.49 43.57 -46.83
CA GLU A 1 -13.46 43.55 -47.89
C GLU A 1 -12.24 42.85 -47.34
N GLU A 2 -12.12 41.68 -47.86
CA GLU A 2 -10.97 40.99 -48.45
C GLU A 2 -9.85 40.63 -47.46
N ALA A 3 -9.22 39.47 -47.50
CA ALA A 3 -9.22 38.37 -48.44
C ALA A 3 -8.67 37.13 -47.78
N VAL A 4 -9.13 36.02 -48.28
CA VAL A 4 -8.68 34.64 -48.19
C VAL A 4 -7.22 34.50 -48.63
N SER A 5 -6.43 33.66 -47.94
CA SER A 5 -5.41 32.87 -48.60
C SER A 5 -5.16 31.54 -47.91
N SER A 6 -5.50 30.52 -48.62
CA SER A 6 -5.23 29.10 -48.42
C SER A 6 -3.84 28.71 -48.93
N SER A 7 -3.19 27.75 -48.30
CA SER A 7 -2.30 26.74 -48.96
C SER A 7 -2.03 25.64 -47.94
N THR A 8 -2.63 24.51 -48.09
CA THR A 8 -2.37 23.24 -48.76
C THR A 8 -0.96 22.67 -48.64
N SER A 9 -0.99 21.44 -48.08
CA SER A 9 -0.18 20.25 -48.34
C SER A 9 1.31 20.28 -47.96
N ASP A 10 1.79 19.29 -47.25
CA ASP A 10 2.23 18.08 -47.90
C ASP A 10 2.35 16.92 -46.89
N ALA A 11 1.95 15.76 -47.33
CA ALA A 11 2.14 14.47 -46.73
C ALA A 11 3.37 13.81 -47.35
N ALA A 12 4.17 13.14 -46.56
CA ALA A 12 5.04 12.02 -46.92
C ALA A 12 5.91 11.69 -45.71
N ALA A 13 6.29 10.48 -45.37
CA ALA A 13 6.09 9.15 -45.86
C ALA A 13 6.65 8.21 -44.78
N LEU A 14 6.06 7.07 -44.70
CA LEU A 14 6.53 5.85 -44.08
C LEU A 14 7.95 5.47 -44.54
N THR A 15 8.76 4.94 -43.62
CA THR A 15 9.72 3.85 -43.86
C THR A 15 10.20 3.34 -42.53
N GLU A 16 9.79 2.19 -42.23
CA GLU A 16 10.34 0.83 -42.36
C GLU A 16 11.24 0.42 -41.19
N ASN A 17 10.75 -0.58 -40.55
CA ASN A 17 11.39 -1.47 -39.59
C ASN A 17 12.41 -2.35 -40.32
N PRO A 18 13.53 -2.74 -39.76
CA PRO A 18 14.15 -4.00 -40.11
C PRO A 18 14.07 -5.05 -39.02
N THR A 19 13.57 -6.14 -39.47
CA THR A 19 13.48 -7.48 -38.91
C THR A 19 14.86 -8.12 -38.74
N VAL A 20 14.99 -8.86 -37.61
CA VAL A 20 15.56 -10.20 -37.42
C VAL A 20 17.01 -10.47 -37.90
N SER A 21 17.78 -11.01 -36.99
CA SER A 21 18.47 -12.30 -37.24
C SER A 21 18.82 -13.00 -35.92
N ASP A 22 18.34 -14.19 -35.87
CA ASP A 22 18.61 -15.34 -35.06
C ASP A 22 20.06 -15.82 -35.26
N GLU A 23 20.77 -16.15 -34.22
CA GLU A 23 21.79 -17.21 -34.27
C GLU A 23 22.03 -17.83 -32.90
N SER A 24 21.60 -19.06 -32.81
CA SER A 24 21.91 -20.05 -31.83
C SER A 24 23.35 -20.55 -31.93
N VAL A 25 24.05 -20.70 -30.80
CA VAL A 25 25.10 -21.71 -30.68
C VAL A 25 25.06 -22.33 -29.28
N ALA A 26 24.81 -23.60 -29.27
CA ALA A 26 24.98 -24.53 -28.16
C ALA A 26 26.43 -24.99 -28.07
N SER A 27 26.92 -25.24 -26.84
CA SER A 27 27.97 -26.22 -26.51
C SER A 27 28.02 -26.41 -25.03
N GLN A 28 27.51 -27.44 -24.49
CA GLN A 28 28.01 -28.79 -24.10
C GLN A 28 29.24 -28.81 -23.20
N ALA A 29 28.94 -29.35 -21.99
CA ALA A 29 29.64 -30.43 -21.26
C ALA A 29 31.05 -30.11 -20.72
N GLU A 30 31.31 -30.39 -19.45
CA GLU A 30 31.68 -31.66 -18.88
C GLU A 30 31.91 -31.55 -17.37
N SER A 31 31.41 -32.53 -16.66
CA SER A 31 31.93 -32.91 -15.34
C SER A 31 33.15 -33.82 -15.51
N PRO A 32 34.01 -33.96 -14.48
CA PRO A 32 34.23 -35.26 -13.97
C PRO A 32 34.22 -35.37 -12.44
N ALA A 33 33.88 -36.57 -12.03
CA ALA A 33 33.76 -37.11 -10.69
C ALA A 33 35.09 -37.71 -10.19
N ALA A 34 35.01 -38.14 -8.91
CA ALA A 34 35.82 -39.10 -8.18
C ALA A 34 37.09 -38.53 -7.49
N ASP A 35 37.50 -38.93 -6.34
CA ASP A 35 37.40 -40.22 -5.65
C ASP A 35 37.93 -40.10 -4.23
N SER A 36 37.43 -41.00 -3.32
CA SER A 36 38.06 -41.66 -2.18
C SER A 36 38.72 -40.79 -1.08
N GLY A 37 38.59 -41.09 0.18
CA GLY A 37 38.31 -42.28 0.91
C GLY A 37 38.71 -42.09 2.37
N GLU A 38 38.15 -42.97 3.20
CA GLU A 38 38.66 -43.54 4.45
C GLU A 38 38.88 -42.62 5.66
N SER A 39 38.51 -42.88 6.86
CA SER A 39 38.09 -44.07 7.59
C SER A 39 37.67 -43.62 9.00
N MET A 40 36.77 -44.37 9.60
CA MET A 40 36.35 -44.31 11.00
C MET A 40 37.48 -44.70 11.98
N PRO A 41 37.35 -44.36 13.27
CA PRO A 41 36.75 -45.35 14.13
C PRO A 41 35.74 -44.84 15.16
N ALA A 42 34.89 -45.77 15.52
CA ALA A 42 33.87 -45.71 16.52
C ALA A 42 34.39 -45.49 17.93
N SER A 43 33.62 -44.77 18.73
CA SER A 43 33.56 -44.98 20.16
C SER A 43 32.10 -44.90 20.60
N THR A 44 31.64 -46.04 21.01
CA THR A 44 30.43 -46.29 21.79
C THR A 44 30.47 -45.60 23.13
N GLU A 45 29.48 -44.81 23.45
CA GLU A 45 28.98 -44.66 24.81
C GLU A 45 27.49 -44.58 24.88
N THR A 46 26.97 -45.36 25.75
CA THR A 46 25.65 -45.85 26.00
C THR A 46 24.82 -44.82 26.79
N VAL A 47 23.60 -44.54 26.31
CA VAL A 47 22.33 -44.39 27.05
C VAL A 47 22.12 -43.36 28.12
N GLU A 48 21.11 -42.62 27.97
CA GLU A 48 19.94 -42.75 28.85
C GLU A 48 18.69 -42.16 28.13
N LYS A 49 17.69 -43.02 28.05
CA LYS A 49 16.38 -42.72 27.53
C LYS A 49 15.62 -41.93 28.58
N ALA A 50 15.59 -40.63 28.44
CA ALA A 50 14.62 -39.82 29.12
C ALA A 50 13.46 -39.57 28.17
N ASP A 51 12.36 -40.16 28.49
CA ASP A 51 11.03 -39.97 27.89
C ASP A 51 10.60 -38.52 28.22
N GLN A 52 10.83 -37.58 27.30
CA GLN A 52 10.21 -36.29 27.33
C GLN A 52 9.21 -36.24 26.17
N ALA A 53 7.95 -36.33 26.56
CA ALA A 53 6.86 -35.95 25.70
C ALA A 53 7.11 -34.56 25.10
N PRO A 54 6.75 -34.30 23.82
CA PRO A 54 6.87 -32.99 23.24
C PRO A 54 5.95 -32.06 24.02
N ALA A 55 6.55 -31.11 24.73
CA ALA A 55 5.83 -29.97 25.25
C ALA A 55 5.24 -29.26 24.04
N VAL A 56 3.93 -29.43 23.84
CA VAL A 56 3.14 -28.54 23.00
C VAL A 56 3.33 -27.17 23.63
N ALA A 57 4.17 -26.36 22.99
CA ALA A 57 4.25 -24.95 23.32
C ALA A 57 2.86 -24.37 23.07
N GLN A 58 2.08 -24.28 24.11
CA GLN A 58 0.87 -23.49 24.15
C GLN A 58 1.33 -22.08 23.90
N ALA A 59 1.12 -21.60 22.66
CA ALA A 59 1.28 -20.18 22.36
C ALA A 59 0.37 -19.45 23.35
N ALA A 60 0.98 -18.87 24.36
CA ALA A 60 0.29 -17.93 25.22
C ALA A 60 -0.30 -16.88 24.28
N ALA A 61 -1.61 -16.72 24.31
CA ALA A 61 -2.29 -15.65 23.60
C ALA A 61 -1.78 -14.35 24.23
N SER A 62 -0.70 -13.80 23.67
CA SER A 62 -0.27 -12.46 23.96
C SER A 62 -1.41 -11.56 23.47
N GLY A 63 -1.88 -10.66 24.32
CA GLY A 63 -2.86 -9.64 23.88
C GLY A 63 -2.33 -8.85 22.69
N PRO A 64 -3.16 -7.95 22.12
CA PRO A 64 -2.75 -7.15 20.98
C PRO A 64 -1.45 -6.38 21.28
N GLU A 65 -0.57 -6.30 20.32
CA GLU A 65 0.66 -5.51 20.42
C GLU A 65 0.31 -4.02 20.45
N VAL A 66 0.76 -3.31 21.47
CA VAL A 66 0.53 -1.87 21.58
C VAL A 66 1.53 -1.13 20.70
N VAL A 67 1.04 -0.43 19.67
CA VAL A 67 1.86 0.37 18.78
C VAL A 67 1.73 1.87 19.09
N PRO A 68 2.78 2.66 18.89
CA PRO A 68 2.79 4.07 19.29
C PRO A 68 1.87 4.96 18.44
N ASN A 69 1.73 4.66 17.15
CA ASN A 69 0.99 5.45 16.17
C ASN A 69 0.59 4.60 14.96
N VAL A 70 -0.20 5.17 14.06
CA VAL A 70 -0.62 4.55 12.81
C VAL A 70 0.55 4.36 11.85
N GLY A 71 1.49 5.32 11.77
CA GLY A 71 2.65 5.22 10.91
C GLY A 71 3.49 3.96 11.16
N THR A 72 3.52 3.48 12.42
CA THR A 72 4.14 2.18 12.77
C THR A 72 3.41 1.00 12.13
N ILE A 73 2.07 1.05 12.06
CA ILE A 73 1.27 0.00 11.41
C ILE A 73 1.49 0.04 9.91
N GLN A 74 1.46 1.21 9.30
CA GLN A 74 1.65 1.41 7.87
C GLN A 74 3.04 0.95 7.41
N GLY A 75 4.09 1.40 8.09
CA GLY A 75 5.46 1.10 7.71
C GLY A 75 5.95 1.88 6.50
N GLU A 76 7.18 1.61 6.09
CA GLU A 76 7.85 2.24 4.93
C GLU A 76 7.92 1.24 3.76
N SER A 77 6.76 0.82 3.28
CA SER A 77 6.63 -0.15 2.17
C SER A 77 5.19 -0.17 1.65
N GLN A 78 4.99 -0.85 0.52
CA GLN A 78 3.66 -1.01 -0.11
C GLN A 78 2.76 -2.02 0.63
N ALA A 79 3.18 -2.54 1.75
CA ALA A 79 2.40 -3.41 2.61
C ALA A 79 2.85 -3.28 4.06
N SER A 80 1.91 -3.40 4.98
CA SER A 80 2.15 -3.25 6.40
C SER A 80 3.10 -4.32 6.97
N PRO A 81 4.12 -3.96 7.76
CA PRO A 81 4.94 -4.93 8.51
C PRO A 81 4.16 -5.62 9.64
N TYR A 82 2.92 -5.18 9.87
CA TYR A 82 2.00 -5.74 10.85
C TYR A 82 0.90 -6.60 10.24
N GLU A 83 0.97 -6.91 8.95
CA GLU A 83 -0.01 -7.80 8.32
C GLU A 83 -0.23 -9.08 9.15
N ASP A 84 -1.50 -9.45 9.35
CA ASP A 84 -1.96 -10.57 10.16
C ASP A 84 -1.72 -10.49 11.67
N LYS A 85 -1.14 -9.41 12.20
CA LYS A 85 -0.93 -9.23 13.64
C LYS A 85 -2.15 -8.54 14.29
N GLU A 86 -2.36 -8.86 15.55
CA GLU A 86 -3.30 -8.14 16.43
C GLU A 86 -2.58 -6.96 17.06
N VAL A 87 -3.11 -5.76 16.85
CA VAL A 87 -2.52 -4.52 17.35
C VAL A 87 -3.52 -3.71 18.15
N GLN A 88 -2.98 -2.85 19.03
CA GLN A 88 -3.72 -1.78 19.69
C GLN A 88 -3.06 -0.45 19.36
N VAL A 89 -3.85 0.49 18.84
CA VAL A 89 -3.44 1.88 18.60
C VAL A 89 -4.43 2.82 19.25
N SER A 90 -3.96 3.92 19.80
CA SER A 90 -4.78 4.96 20.45
C SER A 90 -4.40 6.34 19.95
N ASN A 91 -5.17 7.35 20.40
CA ASN A 91 -4.96 8.74 20.00
C ASN A 91 -5.16 8.99 18.49
N VAL A 92 -6.13 8.29 17.90
CA VAL A 92 -6.54 8.49 16.52
C VAL A 92 -7.89 9.21 16.46
N VAL A 93 -8.12 9.97 15.40
CA VAL A 93 -9.37 10.71 15.17
C VAL A 93 -10.03 10.26 13.88
N VAL A 94 -11.35 10.12 13.88
CA VAL A 94 -12.14 9.77 12.70
C VAL A 94 -12.15 10.93 11.72
N THR A 95 -11.65 10.70 10.51
CA THR A 95 -11.60 11.69 9.43
C THR A 95 -12.73 11.54 8.42
N LYS A 96 -13.22 10.31 8.20
CA LYS A 96 -14.31 10.00 7.27
C LYS A 96 -15.01 8.72 7.68
N THR A 97 -16.33 8.65 7.44
CA THR A 97 -17.11 7.41 7.62
C THR A 97 -17.67 6.94 6.29
N ASP A 98 -17.81 5.63 6.13
CA ASP A 98 -18.47 5.04 4.98
C ASP A 98 -19.37 3.85 5.38
N ARG A 99 -19.78 3.05 4.38
CA ARG A 99 -20.71 1.92 4.58
C ARG A 99 -20.09 0.74 5.33
N TYR A 100 -18.79 0.54 5.21
CA TYR A 100 -18.09 -0.67 5.69
C TYR A 100 -17.20 -0.38 6.89
N GLY A 101 -16.96 0.91 7.16
CA GLY A 101 -16.09 1.32 8.24
C GLY A 101 -15.86 2.82 8.29
N PHE A 102 -14.65 3.18 8.60
CA PHE A 102 -14.25 4.58 8.70
C PHE A 102 -12.74 4.75 8.58
N TYR A 103 -12.30 5.93 8.17
CA TYR A 103 -10.90 6.32 8.20
C TYR A 103 -10.58 6.98 9.52
N VAL A 104 -9.42 6.68 10.06
CA VAL A 104 -8.81 7.37 11.18
C VAL A 104 -7.45 7.93 10.81
N GLN A 105 -7.03 8.95 11.51
CA GLN A 105 -5.68 9.50 11.39
C GLN A 105 -5.16 9.85 12.78
N ASP A 106 -3.84 9.75 12.98
CA ASP A 106 -3.22 10.16 14.23
C ASP A 106 -3.57 11.61 14.57
N VAL A 107 -3.99 11.88 15.81
CA VAL A 107 -4.28 13.25 16.27
C VAL A 107 -3.02 14.12 16.22
N THR A 108 -1.87 13.50 16.44
CA THR A 108 -0.57 14.14 16.36
C THR A 108 0.28 13.38 15.35
N PRO A 109 0.59 13.97 14.18
CA PRO A 109 1.48 13.36 13.20
C PRO A 109 2.81 12.96 13.82
N ASP A 110 3.37 11.83 13.39
CA ASP A 110 4.66 11.35 13.88
C ASP A 110 5.85 12.12 13.27
N GLY A 111 5.60 12.89 12.21
CA GLY A 111 6.60 13.68 11.50
C GLY A 111 7.43 12.89 10.50
N ASN A 112 7.12 11.61 10.28
CA ASN A 112 7.75 10.78 9.27
C ASN A 112 6.96 10.88 7.95
N SER A 113 7.46 11.63 6.99
CA SER A 113 6.83 11.75 5.67
C SER A 113 6.94 10.49 4.78
N ARG A 114 7.53 9.43 5.28
CA ARG A 114 7.66 8.15 4.58
C ARG A 114 6.57 7.14 4.96
N THR A 115 5.78 7.46 5.98
CA THR A 115 4.66 6.61 6.43
C THR A 115 3.37 7.39 6.41
N SER A 116 2.24 6.72 6.15
CA SER A 116 0.93 7.34 6.35
C SER A 116 0.58 7.40 7.82
N ASP A 117 0.07 8.54 8.30
CA ASP A 117 -0.53 8.69 9.63
C ASP A 117 -1.99 8.18 9.69
N ALA A 118 -2.52 7.59 8.61
CA ALA A 118 -3.93 7.22 8.52
C ALA A 118 -4.15 5.74 8.23
N LEU A 119 -5.34 5.25 8.58
CA LEU A 119 -5.69 3.84 8.48
C LEU A 119 -7.18 3.67 8.18
N TYR A 120 -7.53 2.72 7.33
CA TYR A 120 -8.92 2.30 7.16
C TYR A 120 -9.31 1.27 8.21
N VAL A 121 -10.42 1.48 8.90
CA VAL A 121 -10.93 0.61 9.97
C VAL A 121 -12.20 -0.07 9.51
N VAL A 122 -12.15 -1.38 9.32
CA VAL A 122 -13.32 -2.20 9.00
C VAL A 122 -14.07 -2.46 10.29
N SER A 123 -15.26 -1.87 10.43
CA SER A 123 -16.09 -1.98 11.63
C SER A 123 -17.55 -1.65 11.34
N LYS A 124 -18.44 -2.19 12.18
CA LYS A 124 -19.87 -1.82 12.19
C LYS A 124 -20.21 -0.83 13.30
N GLU A 125 -19.23 -0.46 14.10
CA GLU A 125 -19.42 0.54 15.16
C GLU A 125 -19.77 1.90 14.57
N LYS A 126 -20.71 2.57 15.20
CA LYS A 126 -21.14 3.90 14.78
C LYS A 126 -20.20 4.94 15.38
N VAL A 127 -19.52 5.64 14.53
CA VAL A 127 -18.64 6.75 14.88
C VAL A 127 -19.00 7.98 14.06
N ASP A 128 -18.60 9.14 14.53
CA ASP A 128 -18.75 10.42 13.85
C ASP A 128 -17.38 11.03 13.57
N VAL A 129 -17.26 11.80 12.51
CA VAL A 129 -16.06 12.59 12.23
C VAL A 129 -15.71 13.45 13.44
N GLY A 130 -14.43 13.44 13.81
CA GLY A 130 -13.92 14.09 15.01
C GLY A 130 -14.01 13.23 16.29
N ASP A 131 -14.58 12.02 16.27
CA ASP A 131 -14.47 11.11 17.40
C ASP A 131 -13.00 10.70 17.59
N LYS A 132 -12.49 10.85 18.81
CA LYS A 132 -11.18 10.36 19.22
C LYS A 132 -11.32 8.93 19.72
N LEU A 133 -10.48 8.03 19.22
CA LEU A 133 -10.61 6.61 19.44
C LEU A 133 -9.31 5.95 19.94
N SER A 134 -9.51 4.82 20.62
CA SER A 134 -8.54 3.73 20.78
C SER A 134 -9.11 2.48 20.12
N LEU A 135 -8.29 1.77 19.35
CA LEU A 135 -8.66 0.66 18.49
C LEU A 135 -7.84 -0.58 18.83
N GLU A 136 -8.50 -1.73 18.82
CA GLU A 136 -7.84 -3.04 18.84
C GLU A 136 -8.34 -3.84 17.65
N GLY A 137 -7.46 -4.58 16.96
CA GLY A 137 -7.86 -5.39 15.83
C GLY A 137 -6.70 -6.01 15.09
N ARG A 138 -7.04 -6.73 14.05
CA ARG A 138 -6.08 -7.40 13.16
C ARG A 138 -5.80 -6.55 11.95
N VAL A 139 -4.51 -6.34 11.67
CA VAL A 139 -4.07 -5.67 10.45
C VAL A 139 -4.20 -6.60 9.26
N LYS A 140 -4.69 -6.08 8.16
CA LYS A 140 -4.89 -6.80 6.90
C LYS A 140 -4.51 -5.93 5.72
N GLU A 141 -3.87 -6.55 4.74
CA GLU A 141 -3.76 -6.02 3.40
C GLU A 141 -4.95 -6.49 2.55
N GLY A 142 -5.68 -5.57 1.96
CA GLY A 142 -6.90 -5.91 1.24
C GLY A 142 -7.32 -4.88 0.19
N TYR A 143 -8.39 -5.18 -0.50
CA TYR A 143 -8.97 -4.29 -1.50
C TYR A 143 -10.28 -3.69 -0.98
N MET A 144 -10.47 -2.39 -1.15
CA MET A 144 -11.70 -1.71 -0.74
C MET A 144 -12.95 -2.32 -1.42
N GLU A 145 -12.80 -2.76 -2.66
CA GLU A 145 -13.86 -3.41 -3.43
C GLU A 145 -14.28 -4.75 -2.83
N GLU A 146 -13.35 -5.46 -2.18
CA GLU A 146 -13.61 -6.74 -1.51
C GLU A 146 -14.66 -6.61 -0.42
N LEU A 147 -14.67 -5.47 0.30
CA LEU A 147 -15.65 -5.18 1.35
C LEU A 147 -17.08 -5.13 0.82
N SER A 148 -17.26 -4.90 -0.50
CA SER A 148 -18.56 -4.87 -1.16
C SER A 148 -19.05 -6.23 -1.65
N VAL A 149 -18.20 -7.25 -1.64
CA VAL A 149 -18.52 -8.59 -2.16
C VAL A 149 -19.53 -9.28 -1.26
N ARG A 150 -20.62 -9.77 -1.87
CA ARG A 150 -21.65 -10.47 -1.12
C ARG A 150 -21.19 -11.88 -0.76
N GLN A 151 -21.67 -12.37 0.39
CA GLN A 151 -21.38 -13.74 0.80
C GLN A 151 -21.71 -14.74 -0.32
N GLY A 152 -20.76 -15.61 -0.63
CA GLY A 152 -20.88 -16.61 -1.69
C GLY A 152 -20.47 -16.13 -3.10
N GLN A 153 -20.04 -14.89 -3.25
CA GLN A 153 -19.42 -14.39 -4.49
C GLN A 153 -17.89 -14.44 -4.35
N THR A 154 -17.23 -14.68 -5.47
CA THR A 154 -15.77 -14.63 -5.53
C THR A 154 -15.32 -13.21 -5.84
N PHE A 155 -14.41 -12.67 -5.07
CA PHE A 155 -13.68 -11.46 -5.43
C PHE A 155 -12.58 -11.81 -6.43
N ASN A 156 -12.64 -11.15 -7.59
CA ASN A 156 -11.57 -11.26 -8.57
C ASN A 156 -10.58 -10.12 -8.33
N LYS A 157 -9.44 -10.45 -7.73
CA LYS A 157 -8.35 -9.51 -7.51
C LYS A 157 -7.96 -8.82 -8.81
N PRO A 158 -7.98 -7.48 -8.90
CA PRO A 158 -7.47 -6.78 -10.06
C PRO A 158 -5.99 -7.07 -10.27
N SER A 159 -5.60 -7.34 -11.50
CA SER A 159 -4.18 -7.56 -11.82
C SER A 159 -3.42 -6.25 -11.70
N GLY A 160 -2.33 -6.23 -10.93
CA GLY A 160 -1.46 -5.07 -10.78
C GLY A 160 -2.00 -3.97 -9.85
N SER A 161 -3.11 -4.20 -9.15
CA SER A 161 -3.58 -3.27 -8.11
C SER A 161 -2.85 -3.51 -6.80
N LEU A 162 -2.49 -2.42 -6.13
CA LEU A 162 -1.98 -2.44 -4.77
C LEU A 162 -3.12 -2.65 -3.77
N THR A 163 -2.78 -3.16 -2.60
CA THR A 163 -3.69 -3.31 -1.47
C THR A 163 -3.79 -2.01 -0.68
N VAL A 164 -4.71 -1.98 0.26
CA VAL A 164 -4.87 -0.91 1.26
C VAL A 164 -4.69 -1.54 2.62
N THR A 165 -3.90 -0.92 3.47
CA THR A 165 -3.73 -1.35 4.85
C THR A 165 -5.02 -1.07 5.64
N MET A 166 -5.57 -2.12 6.25
CA MET A 166 -6.84 -2.06 6.99
C MET A 166 -6.69 -2.64 8.39
N LEU A 167 -7.39 -2.06 9.36
CA LEU A 167 -7.59 -2.68 10.67
C LEU A 167 -8.99 -3.30 10.74
N VAL A 168 -9.06 -4.62 10.80
CA VAL A 168 -10.32 -5.31 11.12
C VAL A 168 -10.52 -5.22 12.62
N ALA A 169 -11.32 -4.25 13.05
CA ALA A 169 -11.46 -3.91 14.45
C ALA A 169 -12.20 -5.01 15.24
N SER A 170 -11.58 -5.48 16.30
CA SER A 170 -12.19 -6.32 17.33
C SER A 170 -12.80 -5.47 18.45
N LYS A 171 -12.25 -4.27 18.67
CA LYS A 171 -12.76 -3.33 19.68
C LYS A 171 -12.51 -1.89 19.24
N VAL A 172 -13.54 -1.05 19.45
CA VAL A 172 -13.49 0.41 19.22
C VAL A 172 -13.89 1.09 20.50
N THR A 173 -13.01 1.91 21.06
CA THR A 173 -13.25 2.66 22.29
C THR A 173 -13.24 4.15 21.99
N LYS A 174 -14.36 4.84 22.28
CA LYS A 174 -14.45 6.30 22.14
C LYS A 174 -13.84 6.98 23.36
N GLU A 175 -12.90 7.89 23.11
CA GLU A 175 -12.18 8.65 24.15
C GLU A 175 -12.65 10.12 24.24
N GLY A 176 -13.57 10.52 23.37
CA GLY A 176 -14.07 11.88 23.30
C GLY A 176 -14.03 12.44 21.88
N LYS A 177 -13.65 13.70 21.75
CA LYS A 177 -13.48 14.41 20.47
C LYS A 177 -12.07 14.96 20.36
N ALA A 178 -11.59 15.10 19.12
CA ALA A 178 -10.36 15.79 18.80
C ALA A 178 -10.56 16.61 17.52
N ASP A 179 -9.73 17.63 17.35
CA ASP A 179 -9.66 18.37 16.09
C ASP A 179 -9.07 17.45 15.00
N LEU A 180 -9.50 17.68 13.76
CA LEU A 180 -8.94 16.96 12.62
C LEU A 180 -7.51 17.44 12.37
N PRO A 181 -6.61 16.52 11.96
CA PRO A 181 -5.28 16.90 11.52
C PRO A 181 -5.33 17.88 10.34
N ALA A 182 -4.31 18.70 10.20
CA ALA A 182 -4.19 19.56 9.03
C ALA A 182 -4.08 18.72 7.76
N PRO A 183 -4.87 19.01 6.71
CA PRO A 183 -4.81 18.25 5.48
C PRO A 183 -3.48 18.45 4.76
N VAL A 184 -2.92 17.37 4.22
CA VAL A 184 -1.69 17.41 3.43
C VAL A 184 -1.98 17.93 2.03
N ASP A 185 -1.19 18.90 1.58
CA ASP A 185 -1.27 19.38 0.19
C ASP A 185 -0.59 18.38 -0.73
N ILE A 186 -1.39 17.61 -1.47
CA ILE A 186 -0.89 16.51 -2.31
C ILE A 186 -0.02 16.95 -3.48
N VAL A 187 0.01 18.23 -3.80
CA VAL A 187 0.79 18.75 -4.94
C VAL A 187 2.13 19.29 -4.50
N ALA A 188 2.25 19.74 -3.25
CA ALA A 188 3.42 20.45 -2.78
C ALA A 188 4.73 19.65 -2.88
N ASN A 189 4.65 18.34 -2.67
CA ASN A 189 5.81 17.44 -2.66
C ASN A 189 5.66 16.25 -3.61
N MET A 190 4.70 16.30 -4.53
CA MET A 190 4.45 15.20 -5.46
C MET A 190 5.63 15.03 -6.43
N PRO A 191 6.26 13.86 -6.48
CA PRO A 191 7.30 13.55 -7.48
C PRO A 191 6.73 13.68 -8.89
N GLN A 192 7.55 14.21 -9.82
CA GLN A 192 7.04 14.57 -11.13
C GLN A 192 6.83 13.38 -12.06
N ASP A 193 7.57 12.28 -11.90
CA ASP A 193 7.65 11.42 -13.03
C ASP A 193 7.80 9.94 -12.82
N THR A 194 8.12 9.44 -11.66
CA THR A 194 8.72 8.13 -11.68
C THR A 194 7.93 7.10 -10.94
N VAL A 195 7.74 6.02 -11.63
CA VAL A 195 7.46 4.73 -11.04
C VAL A 195 8.64 3.87 -11.41
N ASP A 196 9.51 3.53 -10.47
CA ASP A 196 10.49 2.49 -10.70
C ASP A 196 9.80 1.13 -10.79
N ASN A 197 10.52 0.11 -11.21
CA ASN A 197 9.97 -1.23 -11.32
C ASN A 197 10.32 -2.10 -10.08
N ASP A 198 10.81 -1.50 -9.02
CA ASP A 198 11.21 -2.18 -7.80
C ASP A 198 10.34 -1.78 -6.61
N ILE A 199 9.24 -2.48 -6.42
CA ILE A 199 8.30 -2.29 -5.31
C ILE A 199 8.95 -2.45 -3.92
N ASN A 200 10.16 -3.01 -3.84
CA ASN A 200 10.89 -3.17 -2.59
C ASN A 200 11.81 -1.98 -2.28
N ASN A 201 11.96 -1.05 -3.24
CA ASN A 201 12.80 0.13 -3.09
C ASN A 201 11.94 1.35 -2.77
N TYR A 202 11.41 1.42 -1.56
CA TYR A 202 10.45 2.43 -1.14
C TYR A 202 11.06 3.84 -1.00
N GLN A 203 10.67 4.76 -1.90
CA GLN A 203 11.21 6.11 -2.03
C GLN A 203 10.14 7.18 -2.29
N PRO A 204 9.28 7.51 -1.32
CA PRO A 204 8.15 8.42 -1.50
C PRO A 204 8.54 9.87 -1.85
N GLN A 205 9.80 10.26 -1.69
CA GLN A 205 10.28 11.59 -2.08
C GLN A 205 10.62 11.69 -3.58
N SER A 206 10.83 10.57 -4.26
CA SER A 206 11.23 10.51 -5.67
C SER A 206 10.30 9.66 -6.55
N GLU A 207 9.57 8.71 -5.96
CA GLU A 207 8.70 7.78 -6.66
C GLU A 207 7.22 8.11 -6.41
N ALA A 208 6.46 8.29 -7.49
CA ALA A 208 5.06 8.72 -7.40
C ALA A 208 4.17 7.66 -6.73
N LEU A 209 4.43 6.37 -6.98
CA LEU A 209 3.65 5.29 -6.39
C LEU A 209 3.82 5.25 -4.87
N ASP A 210 5.07 5.32 -4.42
CA ASP A 210 5.43 5.33 -3.02
C ASP A 210 4.95 6.60 -2.30
N TYR A 211 4.95 7.72 -3.04
CA TYR A 211 4.38 8.96 -2.53
C TYR A 211 2.89 8.82 -2.20
N TRP A 212 2.12 8.19 -3.09
CA TRP A 212 0.70 7.96 -2.82
C TRP A 212 0.48 6.98 -1.68
N GLU A 213 1.33 5.99 -1.55
CA GLU A 213 1.33 5.06 -0.41
C GLU A 213 1.57 5.78 0.91
N SER A 214 2.55 6.67 0.96
CA SER A 214 2.85 7.48 2.16
C SER A 214 1.71 8.41 2.58
N LEU A 215 0.68 8.57 1.75
CA LEU A 215 -0.52 9.37 2.01
C LEU A 215 -1.79 8.52 2.11
N GLU A 216 -1.67 7.19 2.12
CA GLU A 216 -2.82 6.30 2.12
C GLU A 216 -3.83 6.65 3.23
N GLY A 217 -5.08 6.88 2.86
CA GLY A 217 -6.15 7.18 3.81
C GLY A 217 -6.10 8.54 4.50
N MET A 218 -5.04 9.33 4.30
CA MET A 218 -4.86 10.62 4.97
C MET A 218 -5.85 11.69 4.48
N LEU A 219 -6.11 12.63 5.34
CA LEU A 219 -6.83 13.85 4.99
C LEU A 219 -5.92 14.73 4.12
N THR A 220 -6.35 14.97 2.88
CA THR A 220 -5.57 15.71 1.90
C THR A 220 -6.30 16.93 1.36
N THR A 221 -5.57 17.84 0.75
CA THR A 221 -6.11 19.02 0.08
C THR A 221 -5.48 19.23 -1.28
N VAL A 222 -6.27 19.76 -2.21
CA VAL A 222 -5.82 20.28 -3.50
C VAL A 222 -6.11 21.77 -3.54
N LYS A 223 -5.08 22.60 -3.61
CA LYS A 223 -5.26 24.05 -3.67
C LYS A 223 -5.77 24.50 -5.03
N ARG A 224 -6.81 25.34 -5.01
CA ARG A 224 -7.39 26.00 -6.19
C ARG A 224 -7.52 25.08 -7.42
N PRO A 225 -8.15 23.91 -7.31
CA PRO A 225 -8.24 22.97 -8.41
C PRO A 225 -9.10 23.52 -9.55
N ARG A 226 -8.72 23.26 -10.80
CA ARG A 226 -9.57 23.47 -11.97
C ARG A 226 -10.38 22.23 -12.26
N VAL A 227 -11.69 22.30 -12.16
CA VAL A 227 -12.58 21.18 -12.52
C VAL A 227 -12.56 20.97 -14.03
N LEU A 228 -12.37 19.74 -14.48
CA LEU A 228 -12.24 19.37 -15.89
C LEU A 228 -13.56 19.05 -16.56
N GLY A 229 -14.59 18.71 -15.80
CA GLY A 229 -15.88 18.35 -16.34
C GLY A 229 -16.94 18.12 -15.27
N PRO A 230 -18.16 17.79 -15.65
CA PRO A 230 -19.22 17.49 -14.71
C PRO A 230 -18.90 16.22 -13.91
N GLN A 231 -19.49 16.12 -12.73
CA GLN A 231 -19.42 14.90 -11.92
C GLN A 231 -19.97 13.70 -12.70
N TYR A 232 -19.21 12.59 -12.66
CA TYR A 232 -19.65 11.33 -13.24
C TYR A 232 -19.53 10.20 -12.20
N ARG A 233 -20.64 9.54 -11.89
CA ARG A 233 -20.75 8.45 -10.89
C ARG A 233 -20.21 8.76 -9.48
N GLY A 234 -20.18 10.02 -9.11
CA GLY A 234 -19.62 10.47 -7.83
C GLY A 234 -18.22 11.07 -7.93
N ASP A 235 -17.53 10.85 -9.04
CA ASP A 235 -16.15 11.31 -9.26
C ASP A 235 -16.13 12.72 -9.86
N ILE A 236 -15.17 13.51 -9.44
CA ILE A 236 -14.87 14.83 -9.98
C ILE A 236 -13.38 14.83 -10.37
N TYR A 237 -13.11 15.12 -11.64
CA TYR A 237 -11.75 15.23 -12.13
C TYR A 237 -11.28 16.67 -12.05
N VAL A 238 -10.08 16.87 -11.51
CA VAL A 238 -9.51 18.19 -11.30
C VAL A 238 -8.04 18.23 -11.72
N LEU A 239 -7.60 19.39 -12.20
CA LEU A 239 -6.18 19.71 -12.32
C LEU A 239 -5.78 20.59 -11.13
N PRO A 240 -4.69 20.26 -10.45
CA PRO A 240 -4.14 21.08 -9.39
C PRO A 240 -3.64 22.42 -9.92
N GLU A 241 -3.45 23.37 -9.01
CA GLU A 241 -2.73 24.61 -9.33
C GLU A 241 -1.33 24.32 -9.87
N GLY A 242 -0.90 25.04 -10.89
CA GLY A 242 0.37 24.80 -11.59
C GLY A 242 0.27 23.90 -12.83
N TYR A 243 -0.73 23.01 -12.86
CA TYR A 243 -0.98 22.15 -14.02
C TYR A 243 -2.12 22.63 -14.91
N GLN A 244 -2.73 23.75 -14.56
CA GLN A 244 -3.94 24.26 -15.23
C GLN A 244 -3.70 24.79 -16.65
N SER A 245 -2.46 25.01 -17.04
CA SER A 245 -2.06 25.45 -18.37
C SER A 245 -1.77 24.31 -19.34
N LEU A 246 -1.82 23.06 -18.88
CA LEU A 246 -1.64 21.93 -19.76
C LEU A 246 -2.81 21.84 -20.76
N PRO A 247 -2.54 21.55 -22.05
CA PRO A 247 -3.61 21.27 -23.02
C PRO A 247 -4.37 20.03 -22.57
N LEU A 248 -5.69 20.10 -22.73
CA LEU A 248 -6.62 18.97 -22.42
C LEU A 248 -6.79 18.11 -23.66
#